data_2f89fad33054abd0afc57866ed3e9c52
#
_entry.id   2f89fad33054abd0afc57866ed3e9c52
#
_cell.length_a   1.000
_cell.length_b   1.000
_cell.length_c   1.000
_cell.angle_alpha   90.00
_cell.angle_beta   90.00
_cell.angle_gamma   90.00
#
_symmetry.space_group_name_H-M   'P 1'
#
loop_
_entity.id
_entity.type
_entity.pdbx_description
1 polymer ?
#
loop_
_entity_poly.entity_id
_entity_poly.type
_entity_poly.pdbx_seq_one_letter_code
_entity_poly.pdbx_strand_id
1 'polypeptide(L)'
;MIAWAAGLYEGEGTATRCDGRLRLSVRMTNEEAVRRFGAAVRCGTVYGPYNNGVSRKQVWMWVAEREDALTAADLLRPWFTAARRARLERVFRAEV
;
A
#
# COMPACT_ATOMS: atom_id res chain seq x y z
N MET A 1 6.91 -11.02 -9.54
CA MET A 1 6.39 -9.66 -9.32
C MET A 1 5.79 -9.47 -7.93
N ILE A 2 5.00 -10.42 -7.45
CA ILE A 2 4.38 -10.27 -6.11
C ILE A 2 5.44 -10.21 -5.01
N ALA A 3 6.49 -11.04 -5.09
CA ALA A 3 7.56 -10.99 -4.08
C ALA A 3 8.23 -9.61 -4.04
N TRP A 4 8.47 -9.03 -5.21
CA TRP A 4 9.04 -7.69 -5.30
C TRP A 4 8.08 -6.65 -4.70
N ALA A 5 6.79 -6.76 -5.02
CA ALA A 5 5.79 -5.84 -4.50
C ALA A 5 5.69 -5.93 -2.97
N ALA A 6 5.74 -7.14 -2.44
CA ALA A 6 5.71 -7.33 -0.99
C ALA A 6 6.93 -6.68 -0.32
N GLY A 7 8.11 -6.83 -0.93
CA GLY A 7 9.31 -6.18 -0.42
C GLY A 7 9.21 -4.66 -0.41
N LEU A 8 8.65 -4.10 -1.49
CA LEU A 8 8.42 -2.67 -1.55
C LEU A 8 7.44 -2.22 -0.46
N TYR A 9 6.35 -2.96 -0.29
CA TYR A 9 5.36 -2.63 0.73
C TYR A 9 5.94 -2.71 2.14
N GLU A 10 6.84 -3.65 2.39
CA GLU A 10 7.52 -3.75 3.69
C GLU A 10 8.18 -2.43 4.09
N GLY A 11 8.82 -1.77 3.12
CA GLY A 11 9.55 -0.52 3.38
C GLY A 11 8.70 0.74 3.26
N GLU A 12 7.74 0.74 2.33
CA GLU A 12 7.03 1.97 1.95
C GLU A 12 5.52 1.91 2.18
N GLY A 13 5.00 0.77 2.54
CA GLY A 13 3.56 0.59 2.65
C GLY A 13 2.98 1.05 3.98
N THR A 14 1.72 1.44 3.94
CA THR A 14 0.97 1.84 5.11
C THR A 14 -0.42 1.21 5.05
N ALA A 15 -0.89 0.70 6.19
CA ALA A 15 -2.24 0.18 6.33
C ALA A 15 -2.93 0.97 7.43
N THR A 16 -4.13 1.47 7.14
CA THR A 16 -4.91 2.24 8.10
C THR A 16 -6.39 1.94 7.94
N ARG A 17 -7.17 2.38 8.93
CA ARG A 17 -8.61 2.47 8.78
C ARG A 17 -8.99 3.95 8.74
N CYS A 18 -9.74 4.29 7.71
CA CYS A 18 -10.21 5.66 7.49
C CYS A 18 -11.73 5.61 7.38
N ASP A 19 -12.43 6.21 8.35
CA ASP A 19 -13.89 6.18 8.42
C ASP A 19 -14.42 4.73 8.38
N GLY A 20 -13.78 3.84 9.10
CA GLY A 20 -14.17 2.43 9.16
C GLY A 20 -13.73 1.60 7.97
N ARG A 21 -13.10 2.20 6.97
CA ARG A 21 -12.65 1.49 5.77
C ARG A 21 -11.19 1.12 5.88
N LEU A 22 -10.87 -0.12 5.58
CA LEU A 22 -9.49 -0.55 5.45
C LEU A 22 -8.87 0.13 4.24
N ARG A 23 -7.67 0.65 4.42
CA ARG A 23 -6.94 1.33 3.34
C ARG A 23 -5.48 0.92 3.38
N LEU A 24 -4.98 0.48 2.23
CA LEU A 24 -3.55 0.23 2.03
C LEU A 24 -3.02 1.25 1.05
N SER A 25 -1.79 1.70 1.28
CA SER A 25 -1.17 2.67 0.37
C SER A 25 0.33 2.50 0.30
N VAL A 26 0.89 2.93 -0.84
CA VAL A 26 2.33 3.03 -1.07
C VAL A 26 2.57 4.41 -1.67
N ARG A 27 3.47 5.17 -1.06
CA ARG A 27 3.74 6.56 -1.48
C ARG A 27 5.22 6.73 -1.72
N MET A 28 5.59 7.18 -2.90
CA MET A 28 6.99 7.33 -3.28
C MET A 28 7.19 8.47 -4.27
N THR A 29 8.43 8.93 -4.37
CA THR A 29 8.82 9.90 -5.41
C THR A 29 9.12 9.23 -6.74
N ASN A 30 9.20 7.90 -6.77
CA ASN A 30 9.50 7.14 -7.98
C ASN A 30 8.21 6.65 -8.62
N GLU A 31 7.76 7.34 -9.65
CA GLU A 31 6.52 7.02 -10.34
C GLU A 31 6.51 5.60 -10.89
N GLU A 32 7.62 5.19 -11.52
CA GLU A 32 7.69 3.86 -12.13
C GLU A 32 7.49 2.76 -11.10
N ALA A 33 8.09 2.90 -9.93
CA ALA A 33 7.96 1.90 -8.87
C ALA A 33 6.52 1.81 -8.36
N VAL A 34 5.85 2.94 -8.19
CA VAL A 34 4.46 2.96 -7.73
C VAL A 34 3.54 2.30 -8.76
N ARG A 35 3.72 2.62 -10.04
CA ARG A 35 2.90 2.05 -11.10
C ARG A 35 3.17 0.55 -11.27
N ARG A 36 4.43 0.14 -11.13
CA ARG A 36 4.78 -1.29 -11.18
C ARG A 36 4.16 -2.04 -10.01
N PHE A 37 4.13 -1.42 -8.84
CA PHE A 37 3.48 -2.01 -7.68
C PHE A 37 1.98 -2.25 -7.96
N GLY A 38 1.29 -1.23 -8.46
CA GLY A 38 -0.13 -1.36 -8.79
C GLY A 38 -0.39 -2.47 -9.81
N ALA A 39 0.47 -2.55 -10.83
CA ALA A 39 0.36 -3.59 -11.86
C ALA A 39 0.58 -4.99 -11.27
N ALA A 40 1.50 -5.11 -10.32
CA ALA A 40 1.81 -6.40 -9.70
C ALA A 40 0.65 -6.91 -8.86
N VAL A 41 -0.01 -6.04 -8.08
CA VAL A 41 -1.12 -6.46 -7.23
C VAL A 41 -2.46 -6.46 -7.98
N ARG A 42 -2.53 -5.84 -9.14
CA ARG A 42 -3.68 -5.88 -10.04
C ARG A 42 -4.96 -5.26 -9.47
N CYS A 43 -4.81 -4.38 -8.52
CA CYS A 43 -5.95 -3.66 -7.97
C CYS A 43 -5.47 -2.35 -7.37
N GLY A 44 -6.42 -1.51 -6.95
CA GLY A 44 -6.10 -0.19 -6.45
C GLY A 44 -5.91 0.81 -7.57
N THR A 45 -5.57 2.04 -7.21
CA THR A 45 -5.43 3.14 -8.14
C THR A 45 -4.17 3.94 -7.82
N VAL A 46 -3.48 4.39 -8.85
CA VAL A 46 -2.31 5.26 -8.68
C VAL A 46 -2.74 6.70 -8.90
N TYR A 47 -2.41 7.54 -7.94
CA TYR A 47 -2.69 8.98 -7.97
C TYR A 47 -1.40 9.76 -8.00
N GLY A 48 -1.46 10.95 -8.55
CA GLY A 48 -0.35 11.87 -8.55
C GLY A 48 -0.10 12.46 -9.93
N PRO A 49 0.90 13.32 -10.06
CA PRO A 49 1.82 13.69 -8.99
C PRO A 49 1.22 14.68 -7.99
N TYR A 50 1.67 14.56 -6.75
CA TYR A 50 1.34 15.52 -5.69
C TYR A 50 2.60 16.25 -5.28
N ASN A 51 2.43 17.52 -4.90
CA ASN A 51 3.51 18.28 -4.30
C ASN A 51 3.39 18.09 -2.78
N ASN A 52 4.46 17.60 -2.14
CA ASN A 52 4.37 17.28 -0.71
C ASN A 52 4.53 18.53 0.21
N GLY A 53 4.72 19.70 -0.37
CA GLY A 53 4.75 20.94 0.40
C GLY A 53 6.03 21.22 1.17
N VAL A 54 6.76 20.18 1.57
CA VAL A 54 7.99 20.32 2.35
C VAL A 54 9.21 20.28 1.44
N SER A 55 9.23 19.38 0.48
CA SER A 55 10.24 19.33 -0.56
C SER A 55 9.57 19.63 -1.89
N ARG A 56 10.35 20.02 -2.89
CA ARG A 56 9.82 20.30 -4.23
C ARG A 56 9.65 19.03 -5.06
N LYS A 57 9.91 17.86 -4.48
CA LYS A 57 9.77 16.60 -5.18
C LYS A 57 8.31 16.23 -5.28
N GLN A 58 7.93 15.73 -6.44
CA GLN A 58 6.60 15.21 -6.64
C GLN A 58 6.51 13.78 -6.10
N VAL A 59 5.34 13.41 -5.62
CA VAL A 59 5.07 12.06 -5.11
C VAL A 59 3.89 11.46 -5.84
N TRP A 60 3.94 10.14 -5.98
CA TRP A 60 2.85 9.33 -6.50
C TRP A 60 2.41 8.38 -5.40
N MET A 61 1.14 7.99 -5.43
CA MET A 61 0.58 7.14 -4.39
C MET A 61 -0.32 6.08 -5.01
N TRP A 62 -0.07 4.82 -4.65
CA TRP A 62 -1.00 3.74 -4.91
C TRP A 62 -1.90 3.59 -3.69
N VAL A 63 -3.21 3.44 -3.92
CA VAL A 63 -4.18 3.30 -2.85
C VAL A 63 -5.15 2.19 -3.20
N ALA A 64 -5.44 1.34 -2.22
CA ALA A 64 -6.51 0.36 -2.31
C ALA A 64 -7.37 0.46 -1.05
N GLU A 65 -8.68 0.42 -1.24
CA GLU A 65 -9.63 0.50 -0.13
C GLU A 65 -10.63 -0.64 -0.22
N ARG A 66 -11.21 -1.00 0.93
CA ARG A 66 -12.28 -2.00 1.02
C ARG A 66 -11.84 -3.33 0.42
N GLU A 67 -12.57 -3.84 -0.56
CA GLU A 67 -12.29 -5.14 -1.17
C GLU A 67 -10.93 -5.17 -1.86
N ASP A 68 -10.54 -4.08 -2.51
CA ASP A 68 -9.21 -4.00 -3.15
C ASP A 68 -8.11 -4.10 -2.12
N ALA A 69 -8.31 -3.51 -0.94
CA ALA A 69 -7.33 -3.61 0.14
C ALA A 69 -7.21 -5.05 0.63
N LEU A 70 -8.33 -5.76 0.75
CA LEU A 70 -8.31 -7.18 1.13
C LEU A 70 -7.62 -8.02 0.08
N THR A 71 -7.90 -7.77 -1.20
CA THR A 71 -7.28 -8.50 -2.29
C THR A 71 -5.76 -8.29 -2.29
N ALA A 72 -5.32 -7.05 -2.18
CA ALA A 72 -3.89 -6.74 -2.15
C ALA A 72 -3.22 -7.38 -0.93
N ALA A 73 -3.85 -7.29 0.23
CA ALA A 73 -3.31 -7.88 1.46
C ALA A 73 -3.14 -9.40 1.32
N ASP A 74 -4.13 -10.06 0.75
CA ASP A 74 -4.06 -11.52 0.57
C ASP A 74 -2.92 -11.92 -0.37
N LEU A 75 -2.70 -11.14 -1.42
CA LEU A 75 -1.60 -11.41 -2.37
C LEU A 75 -0.24 -11.21 -1.73
N LEU A 76 -0.10 -10.19 -0.88
CA LEU A 76 1.20 -9.79 -0.34
C LEU A 76 1.55 -10.52 0.96
N ARG A 77 0.54 -10.89 1.76
CA ARG A 77 0.73 -11.44 3.11
C ARG A 77 1.72 -12.60 3.18
N PRO A 78 1.68 -13.58 2.28
CA PRO A 78 2.61 -14.72 2.37
C PRO A 78 4.08 -14.33 2.30
N TRP A 79 4.38 -13.16 1.76
CA TRP A 79 5.76 -12.68 1.56
C TRP A 79 6.21 -11.72 2.65
N PHE A 80 5.32 -11.38 3.60
CA PHE A 80 5.64 -10.41 4.65
C PHE A 80 6.42 -11.07 5.78
N THR A 81 7.24 -10.25 6.46
CA THR A 81 7.85 -10.65 7.72
C THR A 81 6.76 -10.82 8.77
N ALA A 82 7.10 -11.55 9.85
CA ALA A 82 6.15 -11.75 10.95
C ALA A 82 5.70 -10.41 11.56
N ALA A 83 6.63 -9.45 11.67
CA ALA A 83 6.31 -8.13 12.22
C ALA A 83 5.30 -7.38 11.35
N ARG A 84 5.47 -7.43 10.02
CA ARG A 84 4.56 -6.77 9.11
C ARG A 84 3.19 -7.44 9.11
N ARG A 85 3.16 -8.77 9.15
CA ARG A 85 1.89 -9.50 9.26
C ARG A 85 1.13 -9.14 10.51
N ALA A 86 1.83 -9.05 11.64
CA ALA A 86 1.20 -8.69 12.91
C ALA A 86 0.61 -7.28 12.85
N ARG A 87 1.35 -6.35 12.24
CA ARG A 87 0.87 -4.97 12.09
C ARG A 87 -0.37 -4.91 11.20
N LEU A 88 -0.36 -5.63 10.10
CA LEU A 88 -1.50 -5.68 9.19
C LEU A 88 -2.73 -6.27 9.89
N GLU A 89 -2.54 -7.36 10.65
CA GLU A 89 -3.63 -7.99 11.39
C GLU A 89 -4.25 -7.05 12.42
N ARG A 90 -3.44 -6.23 13.09
CA ARG A 90 -3.97 -5.25 14.03
C ARG A 90 -4.91 -4.26 13.36
N VAL A 91 -4.56 -3.81 12.15
CA VAL A 91 -5.42 -2.88 11.40
C VAL A 91 -6.70 -3.59 10.96
N PHE A 92 -6.60 -4.85 10.53
CA PHE A 92 -7.75 -5.63 10.11
C PHE A 92 -8.74 -5.86 11.25
N ARG A 93 -8.22 -6.06 12.47
CA ARG A 93 -9.05 -6.33 13.65
C ARG A 93 -9.57 -5.09 14.32
N ALA A 94 -9.11 -3.92 13.92
CA ALA A 94 -9.55 -2.68 14.54
C ALA A 94 -11.04 -2.53 14.36
N GLU A 95 -11.76 -2.48 15.48
CA GLU A 95 -13.18 -2.25 15.46
C GLU A 95 -13.46 -0.77 15.31
N VAL A 96 -14.49 -0.48 14.62
CA VAL A 96 -14.87 0.90 14.34
C VAL A 96 -15.88 1.40 15.34
#